data_8d14a67b55790f1f6581cf557bfb7804
#
_entry.id   8d14a67b55790f1f6581cf557bfb7804
#
_cell.length_a   1.000
_cell.length_b   1.000
_cell.length_c   1.000
_cell.angle_alpha   90.00
_cell.angle_beta   90.00
_cell.angle_gamma   90.00
#
_symmetry.space_group_name_H-M   'P 1'
#
loop_
_entity.id
_entity.type
_entity.pdbx_description
1 polymer ?
#
loop_
_entity_poly.entity_id
_entity_poly.type
_entity_poly.pdbx_seq_one_letter_code
_entity_poly.pdbx_strand_id
1 'polypeptide(L)'
;IQRVNYEYMKILLRGTTILASSGDAGAPGRTSEGCDINHPVNAIFPGSSEFVISVGATFVETKHTNYNSFTPLCKNNSCVEGNVEHVVNFDNVSWTSGGGFSNYTEKTPYWQENEVEYYLNNSPSLPDKKKFNSNGRAYPDISLVGHSCPTFNNGLLEAVDGTSCSTPLMAGVVAVINHYLVSVSY
;
A
#
# COMPACT_ATOMS: atom_id res chain seq x y z
N ILE A 1 -13.15 -9.97 12.92
CA ILE A 1 -12.28 -8.78 12.77
C ILE A 1 -12.04 -8.14 14.12
N GLN A 2 -13.04 -7.77 14.92
CA GLN A 2 -12.85 -7.12 16.23
C GLN A 2 -11.86 -7.88 17.12
N ARG A 3 -12.00 -9.22 17.24
CA ARG A 3 -11.07 -10.02 18.04
C ARG A 3 -9.62 -9.92 17.53
N VAL A 4 -9.41 -9.91 16.22
CA VAL A 4 -8.07 -9.75 15.64
C VAL A 4 -7.50 -8.37 15.94
N ASN A 5 -8.32 -7.32 15.85
CA ASN A 5 -7.91 -5.97 16.22
C ASN A 5 -7.48 -5.87 17.70
N TYR A 6 -8.16 -6.57 18.63
CA TYR A 6 -7.71 -6.64 20.02
C TYR A 6 -6.33 -7.31 20.15
N GLU A 7 -6.04 -8.34 19.38
CA GLU A 7 -4.71 -8.95 19.39
C GLU A 7 -3.64 -8.01 18.78
N TYR A 8 -3.98 -7.27 17.72
CA TYR A 8 -3.10 -6.23 17.17
C TYR A 8 -2.80 -5.14 18.21
N MET A 9 -3.81 -4.65 18.92
CA MET A 9 -3.59 -3.69 20.01
C MET A 9 -2.59 -4.20 21.06
N LYS A 10 -2.70 -5.46 21.47
CA LYS A 10 -1.76 -6.06 22.41
C LYS A 10 -0.32 -6.12 21.88
N ILE A 11 -0.16 -6.37 20.56
CA ILE A 11 1.13 -6.37 19.90
C ILE A 11 1.71 -4.95 19.86
N LEU A 12 0.90 -3.96 19.50
CA LEU A 12 1.30 -2.55 19.45
C LEU A 12 1.70 -2.03 20.83
N LEU A 13 0.97 -2.40 21.89
CA LEU A 13 1.31 -2.04 23.27
C LEU A 13 2.66 -2.61 23.74
N ARG A 14 3.20 -3.60 23.04
CA ARG A 14 4.55 -4.14 23.25
C ARG A 14 5.63 -3.41 22.45
N GLY A 15 5.27 -2.34 21.74
CA GLY A 15 6.19 -1.58 20.88
C GLY A 15 6.48 -2.25 19.52
N THR A 16 5.67 -3.24 19.10
CA THR A 16 5.87 -3.92 17.82
C THR A 16 5.04 -3.26 16.73
N THR A 17 5.66 -2.83 15.65
CA THR A 17 4.98 -2.30 14.46
C THR A 17 4.42 -3.43 13.61
N ILE A 18 3.16 -3.32 13.20
CA ILE A 18 2.50 -4.28 12.30
C ILE A 18 2.34 -3.61 10.95
N LEU A 19 2.86 -4.25 9.90
CA LEU A 19 2.67 -3.82 8.51
C LEU A 19 1.80 -4.82 7.76
N ALA A 20 0.96 -4.31 6.89
CA ALA A 20 0.07 -5.13 6.06
C ALA A 20 0.00 -4.60 4.64
N SER A 21 0.02 -5.49 3.66
CA SER A 21 -0.20 -5.16 2.25
C SER A 21 -1.61 -4.64 2.03
N SER A 22 -1.76 -3.59 1.21
CA SER A 22 -3.08 -3.00 0.91
C SER A 22 -3.89 -3.81 -0.10
N GLY A 23 -3.25 -4.77 -0.80
CA GLY A 23 -3.88 -5.61 -1.83
C GLY A 23 -3.50 -5.21 -3.25
N ASP A 24 -3.83 -6.07 -4.22
CA ASP A 24 -3.35 -5.96 -5.60
C ASP A 24 -4.49 -5.85 -6.63
N ALA A 25 -5.71 -5.57 -6.19
CA ALA A 25 -6.90 -5.52 -7.04
C ALA A 25 -7.69 -4.20 -6.88
N GLY A 26 -7.01 -3.11 -6.53
CA GLY A 26 -7.64 -1.80 -6.35
C GLY A 26 -8.69 -1.76 -5.26
N ALA A 27 -9.54 -0.74 -5.31
CA ALA A 27 -10.60 -0.51 -4.33
C ALA A 27 -11.69 -1.61 -4.28
N PRO A 28 -12.04 -2.30 -5.40
CA PRO A 28 -12.98 -3.43 -5.35
C PRO A 28 -12.45 -4.65 -4.61
N GLY A 29 -11.12 -4.76 -4.47
CA GLY A 29 -10.49 -5.96 -3.92
C GLY A 29 -10.64 -7.18 -4.83
N ARG A 30 -10.22 -8.35 -4.35
CA ARG A 30 -10.41 -9.62 -5.06
C ARG A 30 -11.82 -10.13 -4.84
N THR A 31 -12.77 -9.67 -5.67
CA THR A 31 -14.12 -10.21 -5.72
C THR A 31 -14.32 -10.97 -7.02
N SER A 32 -15.15 -11.99 -7.01
CA SER A 32 -15.53 -12.73 -8.23
C SER A 32 -16.45 -11.92 -9.14
N GLU A 33 -16.92 -10.78 -8.70
CA GLU A 33 -17.98 -9.99 -9.35
C GLU A 33 -17.45 -8.84 -10.22
N GLY A 34 -16.13 -8.64 -10.21
CA GLY A 34 -15.49 -7.59 -11.01
C GLY A 34 -15.75 -6.16 -10.52
N CYS A 35 -15.19 -5.18 -11.23
CA CYS A 35 -15.42 -3.76 -11.02
C CYS A 35 -16.71 -3.33 -11.71
N ASP A 36 -17.86 -3.62 -11.14
CA ASP A 36 -19.12 -3.06 -11.63
C ASP A 36 -19.46 -1.80 -10.84
N ILE A 37 -19.98 -0.79 -11.55
CA ILE A 37 -20.50 0.44 -10.97
C ILE A 37 -21.60 0.19 -9.92
N ASN A 38 -22.22 -0.98 -9.95
CA ASN A 38 -23.27 -1.36 -9.02
C ASN A 38 -22.77 -2.04 -7.73
N HIS A 39 -21.50 -2.48 -7.71
CA HIS A 39 -20.94 -3.17 -6.55
C HIS A 39 -20.26 -2.20 -5.57
N PRO A 40 -20.40 -2.41 -4.25
CA PRO A 40 -19.70 -1.60 -3.26
C PRO A 40 -18.20 -1.83 -3.33
N VAL A 41 -17.46 -0.82 -2.97
CA VAL A 41 -16.01 -0.91 -2.76
C VAL A 41 -15.75 -1.83 -1.57
N ASN A 42 -14.83 -2.79 -1.73
CA ASN A 42 -14.54 -3.80 -0.73
C ASN A 42 -13.17 -3.56 -0.08
N ALA A 43 -13.19 -3.05 1.15
CA ALA A 43 -12.00 -2.82 1.93
C ALA A 43 -11.36 -4.13 2.40
N ILE A 44 -10.09 -4.35 2.06
CA ILE A 44 -9.36 -5.59 2.36
C ILE A 44 -8.78 -5.57 3.77
N PHE A 45 -9.15 -6.54 4.59
CA PHE A 45 -8.49 -6.81 5.87
C PHE A 45 -7.27 -7.73 5.66
N PRO A 46 -6.13 -7.51 6.35
CA PRO A 46 -5.91 -6.58 7.47
C PRO A 46 -5.49 -5.16 7.08
N GLY A 47 -5.24 -4.84 5.81
CA GLY A 47 -4.79 -3.52 5.36
C GLY A 47 -5.72 -2.37 5.77
N SER A 48 -7.02 -2.63 5.91
CA SER A 48 -8.01 -1.66 6.35
C SER A 48 -8.16 -1.55 7.89
N SER A 49 -7.36 -2.29 8.67
CA SER A 49 -7.35 -2.16 10.13
C SER A 49 -6.66 -0.88 10.57
N GLU A 50 -7.19 -0.21 11.58
CA GLU A 50 -6.58 0.96 12.22
C GLU A 50 -5.34 0.65 13.07
N PHE A 51 -5.04 -0.64 13.28
CA PHE A 51 -3.93 -1.13 14.10
C PHE A 51 -2.74 -1.63 13.28
N VAL A 52 -2.72 -1.36 11.97
CA VAL A 52 -1.60 -1.72 11.08
C VAL A 52 -1.19 -0.52 10.24
N ILE A 53 0.07 -0.49 9.82
CA ILE A 53 0.51 0.38 8.73
C ILE A 53 0.21 -0.36 7.43
N SER A 54 -0.70 0.17 6.65
CA SER A 54 -1.06 -0.41 5.35
C SER A 54 -0.14 0.11 4.26
N VAL A 55 0.44 -0.80 3.49
CA VAL A 55 1.45 -0.47 2.48
C VAL A 55 0.91 -0.75 1.09
N GLY A 56 0.84 0.29 0.28
CA GLY A 56 0.51 0.25 -1.14
C GLY A 56 1.72 0.10 -2.04
N ALA A 57 1.49 0.10 -3.35
CA ALA A 57 2.53 -0.08 -4.34
C ALA A 57 2.65 1.09 -5.31
N THR A 58 3.90 1.41 -5.64
CA THR A 58 4.30 2.30 -6.71
C THR A 58 5.11 1.54 -7.76
N PHE A 59 5.28 2.14 -8.92
CA PHE A 59 6.25 1.73 -9.91
C PHE A 59 7.08 2.94 -10.35
N VAL A 60 8.28 2.67 -10.85
CA VAL A 60 9.17 3.72 -11.35
C VAL A 60 9.13 3.70 -12.87
N GLU A 61 8.63 4.77 -13.47
CA GLU A 61 8.68 4.97 -14.91
C GLU A 61 10.10 5.37 -15.31
N THR A 62 10.71 4.56 -16.19
CA THR A 62 12.00 4.87 -16.80
C THR A 62 11.79 5.27 -18.25
N LYS A 63 12.31 6.40 -18.68
CA LYS A 63 12.13 6.95 -20.04
C LYS A 63 12.61 6.03 -21.19
N HIS A 64 13.34 4.97 -20.88
CA HIS A 64 14.07 4.18 -21.89
C HIS A 64 13.95 2.67 -21.77
N THR A 65 13.08 2.13 -20.93
CA THR A 65 12.97 0.67 -20.74
C THR A 65 11.54 0.18 -20.88
N ASN A 66 11.36 -0.91 -21.62
CA ASN A 66 10.13 -1.69 -21.55
C ASN A 66 9.94 -2.14 -20.08
N TYR A 67 8.75 -2.00 -19.54
CA TYR A 67 8.37 -2.25 -18.16
C TYR A 67 8.71 -3.66 -17.62
N ASN A 68 9.18 -4.56 -18.47
CA ASN A 68 9.54 -5.94 -18.14
C ASN A 68 11.05 -6.18 -18.02
N SER A 69 11.89 -5.16 -18.02
CA SER A 69 13.35 -5.36 -17.92
C SER A 69 13.87 -4.97 -16.54
N PHE A 70 14.68 -5.85 -15.94
CA PHE A 70 15.47 -5.54 -14.74
C PHE A 70 16.58 -4.54 -15.07
N THR A 71 16.21 -3.34 -15.44
CA THR A 71 17.20 -2.29 -15.65
C THR A 71 17.51 -1.68 -14.30
N PRO A 72 18.74 -1.75 -13.80
CA PRO A 72 19.09 -1.09 -12.56
C PRO A 72 18.85 0.40 -12.70
N LEU A 73 18.08 0.99 -11.77
CA LEU A 73 17.78 2.42 -11.69
C LEU A 73 19.06 3.25 -11.53
N CYS A 74 20.10 2.64 -10.99
CA CYS A 74 21.41 3.27 -10.82
C CYS A 74 22.49 2.36 -11.41
N LYS A 75 23.34 2.92 -12.28
CA LYS A 75 24.49 2.24 -12.86
C LYS A 75 25.75 2.97 -12.45
N ASN A 76 26.74 2.26 -11.90
CA ASN A 76 28.01 2.83 -11.46
C ASN A 76 27.84 4.05 -10.52
N ASN A 77 26.92 3.97 -9.55
CA ASN A 77 26.56 5.04 -8.62
C ASN A 77 25.88 6.27 -9.28
N SER A 78 25.52 6.18 -10.54
CA SER A 78 24.74 7.21 -11.23
C SER A 78 23.33 6.67 -11.48
N CYS A 79 22.33 7.32 -10.91
CA CYS A 79 20.94 6.98 -11.15
C CYS A 79 20.50 7.52 -12.52
N VAL A 80 19.55 6.83 -13.17
CA VAL A 80 19.00 7.26 -14.45
C VAL A 80 18.18 8.52 -14.24
N GLU A 81 18.53 9.60 -14.95
CA GLU A 81 17.78 10.85 -14.87
C GLU A 81 16.35 10.71 -15.40
N GLY A 82 15.44 11.42 -14.76
CA GLY A 82 14.04 11.54 -15.21
C GLY A 82 13.16 10.38 -14.87
N ASN A 83 13.52 9.56 -13.87
CA ASN A 83 12.61 8.57 -13.30
C ASN A 83 11.54 9.27 -12.48
N VAL A 84 10.30 8.86 -12.69
CA VAL A 84 9.14 9.33 -11.92
C VAL A 84 8.48 8.13 -11.27
N GLU A 85 8.18 8.27 -9.99
CA GLU A 85 7.46 7.26 -9.24
C GLU A 85 5.96 7.53 -9.32
N HIS A 86 5.21 6.55 -9.76
CA HIS A 86 3.76 6.61 -9.92
C HIS A 86 3.08 5.52 -9.08
N VAL A 87 1.83 5.76 -8.71
CA VAL A 87 1.00 4.72 -8.12
C VAL A 87 0.75 3.61 -9.14
N VAL A 88 0.84 2.36 -8.67
CA VAL A 88 0.50 1.21 -9.51
C VAL A 88 -0.99 1.23 -9.87
N ASN A 89 -1.27 1.24 -11.16
CA ASN A 89 -2.63 1.16 -11.70
C ASN A 89 -2.67 0.26 -12.94
N PHE A 90 -3.87 -0.20 -13.28
CA PHE A 90 -4.09 -1.19 -14.32
C PHE A 90 -3.62 -0.72 -15.71
N ASP A 91 -3.80 0.55 -16.02
CA ASP A 91 -3.47 1.10 -17.33
C ASP A 91 -1.96 1.10 -17.59
N ASN A 92 -1.15 1.23 -16.55
CA ASN A 92 0.29 1.32 -16.67
C ASN A 92 0.99 -0.05 -16.56
N VAL A 93 0.54 -0.90 -15.63
CA VAL A 93 1.28 -2.14 -15.27
C VAL A 93 0.39 -3.38 -15.16
N SER A 94 -0.85 -3.30 -15.64
CA SER A 94 -1.82 -4.40 -15.70
C SER A 94 -2.29 -4.95 -14.34
N TRP A 95 -2.08 -4.22 -13.25
CA TRP A 95 -2.64 -4.48 -11.94
C TRP A 95 -2.81 -3.17 -11.17
N THR A 96 -3.51 -3.18 -10.03
CA THR A 96 -3.81 -1.96 -9.30
C THR A 96 -3.52 -2.14 -7.81
N SER A 97 -2.72 -1.23 -7.25
CA SER A 97 -2.52 -1.18 -5.80
C SER A 97 -3.85 -1.03 -5.06
N GLY A 98 -4.04 -1.83 -4.03
CA GLY A 98 -5.27 -1.79 -3.22
C GLY A 98 -5.36 -0.52 -2.39
N GLY A 99 -6.58 -0.08 -2.15
CA GLY A 99 -6.87 1.09 -1.33
C GLY A 99 -8.36 1.29 -1.12
N GLY A 100 -8.72 2.17 -0.22
CA GLY A 100 -10.11 2.47 0.07
C GLY A 100 -10.36 2.89 1.51
N PHE A 101 -11.58 2.67 1.96
CA PHE A 101 -12.06 3.04 3.30
C PHE A 101 -12.57 1.82 4.03
N SER A 102 -12.19 1.65 5.28
CA SER A 102 -12.59 0.52 6.11
C SER A 102 -14.11 0.47 6.31
N ASN A 103 -14.70 -0.70 6.08
CA ASN A 103 -16.10 -0.97 6.42
C ASN A 103 -16.28 -1.40 7.88
N TYR A 104 -15.20 -1.48 8.64
CA TYR A 104 -15.16 -2.03 10.00
C TYR A 104 -14.89 -0.96 11.07
N THR A 105 -14.53 0.25 10.66
CA THR A 105 -14.39 1.41 11.53
C THR A 105 -15.60 2.32 11.37
N GLU A 106 -16.14 2.78 12.49
CA GLU A 106 -17.33 3.67 12.52
C GLU A 106 -16.95 5.12 12.26
N LYS A 107 -15.70 5.47 12.55
CA LYS A 107 -15.18 6.83 12.45
C LYS A 107 -13.75 6.82 11.90
N THR A 108 -13.44 7.84 11.08
CA THR A 108 -12.08 8.13 10.65
C THR A 108 -11.18 8.33 11.87
N PRO A 109 -10.02 7.66 11.97
CA PRO A 109 -9.07 7.89 13.04
C PRO A 109 -8.60 9.35 13.06
N TYR A 110 -8.39 9.91 14.26
CA TYR A 110 -8.07 11.35 14.43
C TYR A 110 -6.80 11.77 13.68
N TRP A 111 -5.84 10.85 13.49
CA TRP A 111 -4.60 11.13 12.75
C TRP A 111 -4.77 11.20 11.23
N GLN A 112 -5.94 10.83 10.69
CA GLN A 112 -6.27 10.90 9.27
C GLN A 112 -7.39 11.92 8.97
N GLU A 113 -7.99 12.55 9.97
CA GLU A 113 -9.20 13.36 9.79
C GLU A 113 -8.99 14.46 8.73
N ASN A 114 -7.92 15.21 8.81
CA ASN A 114 -7.65 16.33 7.89
C ASN A 114 -7.39 15.85 6.45
N GLU A 115 -6.59 14.81 6.29
CA GLU A 115 -6.22 14.26 4.98
C GLU A 115 -7.42 13.60 4.30
N VAL A 116 -8.23 12.87 5.06
CA VAL A 116 -9.45 12.24 4.56
C VAL A 116 -10.47 13.31 4.17
N GLU A 117 -10.68 14.31 4.99
CA GLU A 117 -11.58 15.43 4.66
C GLU A 117 -11.10 16.15 3.40
N TYR A 118 -9.82 16.46 3.32
CA TYR A 118 -9.24 17.10 2.13
C TYR A 118 -9.45 16.24 0.88
N TYR A 119 -9.16 14.94 0.96
CA TYR A 119 -9.34 14.01 -0.16
C TYR A 119 -10.79 13.93 -0.63
N LEU A 120 -11.74 13.78 0.30
CA LEU A 120 -13.17 13.66 -0.01
C LEU A 120 -13.76 14.93 -0.62
N ASN A 121 -13.20 16.10 -0.28
CA ASN A 121 -13.67 17.38 -0.79
C ASN A 121 -13.00 17.81 -2.10
N ASN A 122 -11.80 17.33 -2.39
CA ASN A 122 -11.00 17.81 -3.52
C ASN A 122 -10.71 16.76 -4.60
N SER A 123 -11.01 15.48 -4.36
CA SER A 123 -10.78 14.46 -5.36
C SER A 123 -11.71 14.66 -6.57
N PRO A 124 -11.18 14.69 -7.81
CA PRO A 124 -11.96 14.97 -9.00
C PRO A 124 -12.91 13.83 -9.40
N SER A 125 -12.70 12.63 -8.85
CA SER A 125 -13.46 11.43 -9.24
C SER A 125 -13.59 10.49 -8.05
N LEU A 126 -14.65 10.68 -7.27
CA LEU A 126 -15.02 9.75 -6.20
C LEU A 126 -16.20 8.87 -6.64
N PRO A 127 -16.23 7.60 -6.22
CA PRO A 127 -17.42 6.79 -6.33
C PRO A 127 -18.60 7.40 -5.57
N ASP A 128 -19.83 6.99 -5.89
CA ASP A 128 -21.01 7.38 -5.10
C ASP A 128 -20.77 7.04 -3.62
N LYS A 129 -21.07 7.98 -2.74
CA LYS A 129 -20.91 7.84 -1.27
C LYS A 129 -21.64 6.62 -0.68
N LYS A 130 -22.64 6.08 -1.39
CA LYS A 130 -23.33 4.84 -1.00
C LYS A 130 -22.48 3.58 -1.20
N LYS A 131 -21.39 3.65 -1.95
CA LYS A 131 -20.55 2.51 -2.33
C LYS A 131 -19.38 2.25 -1.39
N PHE A 132 -19.03 3.20 -0.54
CA PHE A 132 -17.96 3.07 0.42
C PHE A 132 -18.27 3.81 1.72
N ASN A 133 -17.61 3.42 2.79
CA ASN A 133 -17.76 4.08 4.08
C ASN A 133 -16.86 5.32 4.16
N SER A 134 -17.36 6.50 3.76
CA SER A 134 -16.58 7.74 3.79
C SER A 134 -16.14 8.18 5.20
N ASN A 135 -16.67 7.59 6.25
CA ASN A 135 -16.27 7.83 7.64
C ASN A 135 -15.24 6.82 8.14
N GLY A 136 -14.94 5.79 7.35
CA GLY A 136 -14.01 4.74 7.74
C GLY A 136 -12.55 5.20 7.66
N ARG A 137 -11.67 4.38 8.25
CA ARG A 137 -10.23 4.51 8.11
C ARG A 137 -9.84 4.38 6.63
N ALA A 138 -9.11 5.36 6.10
CA ALA A 138 -8.55 5.32 4.75
C ALA A 138 -7.24 4.52 4.71
N TYR A 139 -6.98 3.80 3.63
CA TYR A 139 -5.75 3.06 3.39
C TYR A 139 -5.40 3.01 1.89
N PRO A 140 -4.12 2.78 1.50
CA PRO A 140 -2.95 2.58 2.32
C PRO A 140 -2.47 3.86 3.04
N ASP A 141 -1.58 3.71 4.04
CA ASP A 141 -0.95 4.82 4.76
C ASP A 141 0.29 5.33 4.02
N ILE A 142 1.01 4.41 3.38
CA ILE A 142 2.24 4.68 2.64
C ILE A 142 2.34 3.72 1.45
N SER A 143 3.11 4.09 0.44
CA SER A 143 3.39 3.23 -0.72
C SER A 143 4.88 3.21 -1.03
N LEU A 144 5.37 2.06 -1.48
CA LEU A 144 6.73 1.85 -1.97
C LEU A 144 6.71 1.06 -3.27
N VAL A 145 7.85 0.99 -3.95
CA VAL A 145 7.98 0.21 -5.19
C VAL A 145 7.51 -1.24 -4.96
N GLY A 146 6.59 -1.68 -5.80
CA GLY A 146 5.99 -3.01 -5.74
C GLY A 146 5.80 -3.65 -7.13
N HIS A 147 6.32 -3.01 -8.19
CA HIS A 147 6.30 -3.53 -9.54
C HIS A 147 7.70 -3.93 -9.98
N SER A 148 7.80 -5.07 -10.66
CA SER A 148 9.06 -5.65 -11.16
C SER A 148 10.13 -5.84 -10.09
N CYS A 149 9.73 -6.28 -8.91
CA CYS A 149 10.64 -6.54 -7.81
C CYS A 149 11.55 -7.74 -8.12
N PRO A 150 12.88 -7.58 -8.10
CA PRO A 150 13.79 -8.68 -8.36
C PRO A 150 13.74 -9.68 -7.19
N THR A 151 13.35 -10.91 -7.50
CA THR A 151 13.22 -11.98 -6.51
C THR A 151 13.89 -13.25 -7.02
N PHE A 152 14.68 -13.90 -6.19
CA PHE A 152 15.23 -15.20 -6.50
C PHE A 152 14.27 -16.30 -6.06
N ASN A 153 13.78 -17.07 -7.03
CA ASN A 153 12.94 -18.23 -6.82
C ASN A 153 13.61 -19.47 -7.41
N ASN A 154 13.91 -20.47 -6.59
CA ASN A 154 14.62 -21.70 -6.99
C ASN A 154 15.92 -21.44 -7.79
N GLY A 155 16.65 -20.38 -7.43
CA GLY A 155 17.91 -20.00 -8.09
C GLY A 155 17.74 -19.22 -9.40
N LEU A 156 16.51 -18.94 -9.82
CA LEU A 156 16.19 -18.08 -10.97
C LEU A 156 15.80 -16.69 -10.48
N LEU A 157 16.29 -15.67 -11.18
CA LEU A 157 15.90 -14.29 -10.94
C LEU A 157 14.59 -14.00 -11.69
N GLU A 158 13.56 -13.66 -10.96
CA GLU A 158 12.23 -13.34 -11.48
C GLU A 158 11.81 -11.93 -11.07
N ALA A 159 10.96 -11.28 -11.89
CA ALA A 159 10.26 -10.05 -11.52
C ALA A 159 8.93 -10.41 -10.87
N VAL A 160 8.73 -9.94 -9.65
CA VAL A 160 7.49 -10.19 -8.91
C VAL A 160 6.75 -8.87 -8.72
N ASP A 161 5.43 -8.90 -8.91
CA ASP A 161 4.53 -7.78 -8.73
C ASP A 161 3.66 -7.97 -7.49
N GLY A 162 3.38 -6.86 -6.80
CA GLY A 162 2.43 -6.87 -5.69
C GLY A 162 2.80 -5.92 -4.54
N THR A 163 1.79 -5.51 -3.81
CA THR A 163 1.97 -4.86 -2.50
C THR A 163 2.66 -5.78 -1.49
N SER A 164 2.71 -7.08 -1.80
CA SER A 164 3.52 -8.09 -1.08
C SER A 164 5.03 -7.90 -1.24
N CYS A 165 5.48 -7.13 -2.25
CA CYS A 165 6.86 -6.69 -2.37
C CYS A 165 7.10 -5.38 -1.59
N SER A 166 6.22 -4.40 -1.73
CA SER A 166 6.34 -3.10 -1.06
C SER A 166 6.37 -3.23 0.46
N THR A 167 5.56 -4.12 1.00
CA THR A 167 5.40 -4.27 2.46
C THR A 167 6.68 -4.72 3.17
N PRO A 168 7.42 -5.76 2.72
CA PRO A 168 8.68 -6.12 3.34
C PRO A 168 9.79 -5.09 3.12
N LEU A 169 9.76 -4.31 2.03
CA LEU A 169 10.66 -3.17 1.87
C LEU A 169 10.41 -2.12 2.97
N MET A 170 9.15 -1.78 3.24
CA MET A 170 8.80 -0.91 4.35
C MET A 170 9.21 -1.49 5.70
N ALA A 171 9.07 -2.80 5.89
CA ALA A 171 9.55 -3.46 7.12
C ALA A 171 11.06 -3.27 7.33
N GLY A 172 11.84 -3.33 6.26
CA GLY A 172 13.27 -3.02 6.30
C GLY A 172 13.54 -1.57 6.71
N VAL A 173 12.80 -0.61 6.17
CA VAL A 173 12.92 0.81 6.55
C VAL A 173 12.58 1.01 8.02
N VAL A 174 11.48 0.43 8.50
CA VAL A 174 11.07 0.51 9.91
C VAL A 174 12.12 -0.12 10.82
N ALA A 175 12.70 -1.25 10.43
CA ALA A 175 13.77 -1.89 11.20
C ALA A 175 15.00 -0.99 11.37
N VAL A 176 15.41 -0.28 10.30
CA VAL A 176 16.53 0.69 10.34
C VAL A 176 16.18 1.88 11.26
N ILE A 177 14.97 2.42 11.14
CA ILE A 177 14.49 3.51 12.02
C ILE A 177 14.52 3.08 13.48
N ASN A 178 13.96 1.91 13.78
CA ASN A 178 13.94 1.38 15.15
C ASN A 178 15.35 1.16 15.70
N HIS A 179 16.28 0.62 14.90
CA HIS A 179 17.67 0.46 15.28
C HIS A 179 18.32 1.81 15.64
N TYR A 180 18.10 2.82 14.80
CA TYR A 180 18.61 4.18 15.06
C TYR A 180 18.04 4.76 16.36
N LEU A 181 16.72 4.70 16.54
CA LEU A 181 16.05 5.23 17.73
C LEU A 181 16.56 4.57 19.02
N VAL A 182 16.76 3.26 19.02
CA VAL A 182 17.34 2.55 20.17
C VAL A 182 18.78 2.99 20.40
N SER A 183 19.59 3.17 19.35
CA SER A 183 21.00 3.56 19.48
C SER A 183 21.22 4.97 20.02
N VAL A 184 20.26 5.88 19.85
CA VAL A 184 20.35 7.27 20.36
C VAL A 184 19.60 7.49 21.67
N SER A 185 18.90 6.46 22.18
CA SER A 185 18.15 6.51 23.43
C SER A 185 19.01 6.07 24.64
N TYR A 186 20.24 5.70 24.40
CA TYR A 186 21.27 5.37 25.38
C TYR A 186 22.44 6.38 25.27
#